data_b14307eea5e22bfc00fa92ffd43105ea
#
_entry.id   b14307eea5e22bfc00fa92ffd43105ea
#
_cell.length_a   1.000
_cell.length_b   1.000
_cell.length_c   1.000
_cell.angle_alpha   90.00
_cell.angle_beta   90.00
_cell.angle_gamma   90.00
#
_symmetry.space_group_name_H-M   'P 1'
#
loop_
_entity.id
_entity.type
_entity.pdbx_description
1 polymer ?
#
loop_
_entity_poly.entity_id
_entity_poly.type
_entity_poly.pdbx_seq_one_letter_code
_entity_poly.pdbx_strand_id
1 'polypeptide(L)'
;SGVMIYSGGIPQSLHDAFGMTRLRNGRAGSDGLKYYLSAQDEAGEWKLYVYDTRKGMWHIEDATHATHFCRYQGNTYFLTAEGKIALTGNILDAPDGCTNEDDFTWFAETGDFTEKGSSQSTSYDGVKKSIAKLWVRIEVAAGAEAKVLMQFDSDGKWVQAGQTLKPERKRSYYLPIVPRRADHYRIRIEGKGECRVYSMVREYYAGSELKSTRGPQ
;
A
#
# COMPACT_ATOMS: atom_id res chain seq x y z
N SER A 1 9.68 -20.34 9.22
CA SER A 1 8.48 -20.11 10.05
C SER A 1 7.94 -18.74 9.73
N GLY A 2 6.69 -18.62 9.39
CA GLY A 2 6.01 -17.39 9.00
C GLY A 2 4.52 -17.52 9.30
N VAL A 3 3.72 -16.60 8.79
CA VAL A 3 2.26 -16.67 8.91
C VAL A 3 1.73 -17.69 7.91
N MET A 4 0.97 -18.64 8.41
CA MET A 4 0.40 -19.72 7.61
C MET A 4 -1.12 -19.72 7.75
N ILE A 5 -1.83 -20.00 6.67
CA ILE A 5 -3.27 -20.27 6.69
C ILE A 5 -3.52 -21.77 6.61
N TYR A 6 -4.46 -22.27 7.42
CA TYR A 6 -4.90 -23.65 7.42
C TYR A 6 -6.39 -23.71 7.13
N SER A 7 -6.76 -24.44 6.09
CA SER A 7 -8.14 -24.65 5.65
C SER A 7 -8.52 -26.14 5.56
N GLY A 8 -7.91 -26.98 6.40
CA GLY A 8 -8.18 -28.43 6.43
C GLY A 8 -7.29 -29.29 5.53
N GLY A 9 -6.32 -28.67 4.85
CA GLY A 9 -5.35 -29.35 3.99
C GLY A 9 -3.90 -29.06 4.44
N ILE A 10 -2.98 -28.94 3.48
CA ILE A 10 -1.60 -28.51 3.75
C ILE A 10 -1.62 -27.00 4.05
N PRO A 11 -1.00 -26.54 5.16
CA PRO A 11 -0.90 -25.11 5.45
C PRO A 11 -0.23 -24.35 4.31
N GLN A 12 -0.83 -23.26 3.89
CA GLN A 12 -0.31 -22.38 2.85
C GLN A 12 0.34 -21.15 3.45
N SER A 13 1.46 -20.68 2.88
CA SER A 13 2.13 -19.49 3.33
C SER A 13 1.33 -18.23 2.99
N LEU A 14 1.11 -17.38 3.97
CA LEU A 14 0.68 -15.99 3.79
C LEU A 14 1.84 -15.02 3.99
N HIS A 15 3.03 -15.55 4.26
CA HIS A 15 4.20 -14.77 4.61
C HIS A 15 4.91 -14.14 3.39
N ASP A 16 4.60 -14.60 2.20
CA ASP A 16 5.25 -14.17 0.96
C ASP A 16 5.13 -12.65 0.70
N ALA A 17 4.07 -12.04 1.20
CA ALA A 17 3.89 -10.58 1.15
C ALA A 17 4.94 -9.80 1.95
N PHE A 18 5.61 -10.41 2.92
CA PHE A 18 6.66 -9.80 3.74
C PHE A 18 8.06 -10.08 3.21
N GLY A 19 8.18 -10.82 2.11
CA GLY A 19 9.47 -11.21 1.54
C GLY A 19 10.30 -12.03 2.51
N MET A 20 11.53 -11.59 2.77
CA MET A 20 12.48 -12.26 3.68
C MET A 20 12.34 -11.82 5.14
N THR A 21 11.46 -10.87 5.45
CA THR A 21 11.32 -10.30 6.81
C THR A 21 10.88 -11.37 7.81
N ARG A 22 11.64 -11.51 8.88
CA ARG A 22 11.34 -12.43 9.99
C ARG A 22 10.58 -11.69 11.07
N LEU A 23 9.38 -12.15 11.38
CA LEU A 23 8.56 -11.61 12.44
C LEU A 23 8.82 -12.36 13.76
N ARG A 24 8.86 -11.61 14.87
CA ARG A 24 9.09 -12.12 16.22
C ARG A 24 8.03 -11.61 17.19
N ASN A 25 7.86 -12.30 18.33
CA ASN A 25 7.00 -11.89 19.43
C ASN A 25 5.54 -11.61 19.05
N GLY A 26 5.04 -12.27 18.00
CA GLY A 26 3.71 -12.04 17.45
C GLY A 26 2.57 -12.32 18.43
N ARG A 27 1.59 -11.43 18.44
CA ARG A 27 0.26 -11.59 19.06
C ARG A 27 -0.79 -11.32 18.01
N ALA A 28 -1.83 -12.14 17.98
CA ALA A 28 -2.81 -12.05 16.92
C ALA A 28 -4.24 -12.13 17.42
N GLY A 29 -5.15 -11.58 16.61
CA GLY A 29 -6.59 -11.66 16.79
C GLY A 29 -7.31 -11.55 15.46
N SER A 30 -8.63 -11.73 15.46
CA SER A 30 -9.45 -11.63 14.25
C SER A 30 -10.85 -11.13 14.59
N ASP A 31 -11.43 -10.35 13.70
CA ASP A 31 -12.84 -9.97 13.71
C ASP A 31 -13.72 -10.86 12.82
N GLY A 32 -13.09 -11.84 12.16
CA GLY A 32 -13.73 -12.74 11.21
C GLY A 32 -13.61 -12.29 9.75
N LEU A 33 -13.25 -11.03 9.51
CA LEU A 33 -12.99 -10.48 8.17
C LEU A 33 -11.54 -10.06 8.00
N LYS A 34 -10.93 -9.60 9.07
CA LYS A 34 -9.53 -9.23 9.14
C LYS A 34 -8.81 -10.04 10.20
N TYR A 35 -7.56 -10.34 9.94
CA TYR A 35 -6.64 -10.95 10.88
C TYR A 35 -5.59 -9.89 11.24
N TYR A 36 -5.46 -9.61 12.52
CA TYR A 36 -4.54 -8.64 13.10
C TYR A 36 -3.35 -9.35 13.70
N LEU A 37 -2.15 -8.91 13.39
CA LEU A 37 -0.90 -9.45 13.91
C LEU A 37 0.00 -8.31 14.37
N SER A 38 0.12 -8.10 15.67
CA SER A 38 1.14 -7.23 16.23
C SER A 38 2.43 -8.03 16.40
N ALA A 39 3.50 -7.65 15.75
CA ALA A 39 4.77 -8.35 15.79
C ALA A 39 5.94 -7.39 15.59
N GLN A 40 7.12 -7.82 16.05
CA GLN A 40 8.37 -7.12 15.78
C GLN A 40 8.99 -7.60 14.46
N ASP A 41 9.50 -6.65 13.69
CA ASP A 41 10.33 -6.92 12.53
C ASP A 41 11.80 -7.25 12.92
N GLU A 42 12.68 -7.37 11.94
CA GLU A 42 14.09 -7.67 12.17
C GLU A 42 14.86 -6.56 12.90
N ALA A 43 14.40 -5.31 12.76
CA ALA A 43 14.95 -4.15 13.47
C ALA A 43 14.48 -4.08 14.93
N GLY A 44 13.51 -4.92 15.30
CA GLY A 44 12.88 -4.91 16.61
C GLY A 44 11.73 -3.90 16.75
N GLU A 45 11.33 -3.28 15.64
CA GLU A 45 10.22 -2.34 15.59
C GLU A 45 8.88 -3.07 15.61
N TRP A 46 7.98 -2.64 16.49
CA TRP A 46 6.62 -3.16 16.52
C TRP A 46 5.81 -2.63 15.33
N LYS A 47 5.00 -3.52 14.73
CA LYS A 47 4.07 -3.17 13.66
C LYS A 47 2.80 -3.96 13.81
N LEU A 48 1.67 -3.31 13.50
CA LEU A 48 0.38 -3.95 13.39
C LEU A 48 0.13 -4.30 11.93
N TYR A 49 0.30 -5.57 11.61
CA TYR A 49 0.01 -6.14 10.28
C TYR A 49 -1.45 -6.58 10.24
N VAL A 50 -2.14 -6.24 9.18
CA VAL A 50 -3.55 -6.59 9.02
C VAL A 50 -3.76 -7.29 7.68
N TYR A 51 -4.36 -8.47 7.74
CA TYR A 51 -4.73 -9.25 6.56
C TYR A 51 -6.24 -9.17 6.33
N ASP A 52 -6.67 -8.56 5.23
CA ASP A 52 -8.06 -8.56 4.79
C ASP A 52 -8.34 -9.89 4.07
N THR A 53 -9.13 -10.77 4.69
CA THR A 53 -9.41 -12.11 4.17
C THR A 53 -10.23 -12.09 2.89
N ARG A 54 -11.01 -11.03 2.65
CA ARG A 54 -11.83 -10.89 1.43
C ARG A 54 -11.01 -10.42 0.24
N LYS A 55 -10.01 -9.57 0.50
CA LYS A 55 -9.14 -9.02 -0.54
C LYS A 55 -7.88 -9.87 -0.76
N GLY A 56 -7.54 -10.74 0.20
CA GLY A 56 -6.31 -11.51 0.17
C GLY A 56 -5.05 -10.64 0.26
N MET A 57 -5.13 -9.52 0.99
CA MET A 57 -4.06 -8.52 1.05
C MET A 57 -3.65 -8.22 2.46
N TRP A 58 -2.33 -8.01 2.64
CA TRP A 58 -1.75 -7.44 3.85
C TRP A 58 -1.59 -5.94 3.73
N HIS A 59 -1.74 -5.25 4.84
CA HIS A 59 -1.27 -3.88 5.03
C HIS A 59 -0.71 -3.72 6.44
N ILE A 60 0.05 -2.66 6.66
CA ILE A 60 0.55 -2.25 7.96
C ILE A 60 -0.27 -1.05 8.38
N GLU A 61 -0.86 -1.07 9.56
CA GLU A 61 -1.62 0.06 10.08
C GLU A 61 -0.69 1.05 10.77
N ASP A 62 0.01 0.60 11.80
CA ASP A 62 0.87 1.47 12.61
C ASP A 62 1.95 0.69 13.38
N ALA A 63 2.54 1.31 14.40
CA ALA A 63 3.52 0.71 15.30
C ALA A 63 2.91 0.11 16.57
N THR A 64 1.62 -0.24 16.55
CA THR A 64 0.92 -0.75 17.75
C THR A 64 1.55 -2.02 18.28
N HIS A 65 1.96 -1.99 19.55
CA HIS A 65 2.34 -3.15 20.32
C HIS A 65 1.14 -3.67 21.12
N ALA A 66 0.40 -4.60 20.51
CA ALA A 66 -0.69 -5.30 21.18
C ALA A 66 -0.15 -6.55 21.89
N THR A 67 -0.53 -6.72 23.15
CA THR A 67 -0.16 -7.88 23.97
C THR A 67 -1.22 -8.98 23.93
N HIS A 68 -2.48 -8.60 23.77
CA HIS A 68 -3.63 -9.52 23.69
C HIS A 68 -4.69 -8.93 22.78
N PHE A 69 -5.45 -9.81 22.15
CA PHE A 69 -6.65 -9.47 21.38
C PHE A 69 -7.85 -10.21 21.93
N CYS A 70 -9.02 -9.58 21.91
CA CYS A 70 -10.28 -10.23 22.21
C CYS A 70 -11.39 -9.67 21.33
N ARG A 71 -12.41 -10.48 21.07
CA ARG A 71 -13.63 -10.06 20.38
C ARG A 71 -14.78 -10.03 21.36
N TYR A 72 -15.47 -8.90 21.43
CA TYR A 72 -16.63 -8.72 22.28
C TYR A 72 -17.69 -7.87 21.56
N GLN A 73 -18.94 -8.35 21.55
CA GLN A 73 -20.09 -7.68 20.92
C GLN A 73 -19.83 -7.20 19.46
N GLY A 74 -19.15 -8.02 18.67
CA GLY A 74 -18.86 -7.69 17.27
C GLY A 74 -17.61 -6.85 17.07
N ASN A 75 -17.07 -6.22 18.09
CA ASN A 75 -15.87 -5.39 18.07
C ASN A 75 -14.64 -6.20 18.47
N THR A 76 -13.50 -5.84 17.90
CA THR A 76 -12.21 -6.42 18.28
C THR A 76 -11.40 -5.42 19.08
N TYR A 77 -11.09 -5.81 20.30
CA TYR A 77 -10.30 -5.03 21.23
C TYR A 77 -8.90 -5.59 21.34
N PHE A 78 -7.97 -4.75 21.71
CA PHE A 78 -6.63 -5.18 22.07
C PHE A 78 -6.12 -4.47 23.32
N LEU A 79 -5.22 -5.14 24.03
CA LEU A 79 -4.50 -4.57 25.17
C LEU A 79 -3.14 -4.08 24.67
N THR A 80 -2.85 -2.81 24.88
CA THR A 80 -1.52 -2.24 24.55
C THR A 80 -0.46 -2.67 25.57
N ALA A 81 0.81 -2.46 25.25
CA ALA A 81 1.92 -2.71 26.17
C ALA A 81 1.84 -1.87 27.45
N GLU A 82 1.24 -0.68 27.37
CA GLU A 82 1.01 0.23 28.49
C GLU A 82 -0.21 -0.14 29.34
N GLY A 83 -0.88 -1.25 29.01
CA GLY A 83 -2.05 -1.73 29.76
C GLY A 83 -3.36 -1.01 29.43
N LYS A 84 -3.43 -0.28 28.32
CA LYS A 84 -4.66 0.37 27.85
C LYS A 84 -5.46 -0.57 26.95
N ILE A 85 -6.78 -0.53 27.07
CA ILE A 85 -7.67 -1.21 26.14
C ILE A 85 -7.96 -0.27 24.97
N ALA A 86 -7.72 -0.74 23.78
CA ALA A 86 -8.01 -0.03 22.55
C ALA A 86 -8.87 -0.89 21.62
N LEU A 87 -9.46 -0.29 20.61
CA LEU A 87 -10.36 -0.90 19.65
C LEU A 87 -9.72 -0.88 18.27
N THR A 88 -9.88 -1.95 17.52
CA THR A 88 -9.44 -1.98 16.12
C THR A 88 -10.46 -1.27 15.23
N GLY A 89 -9.95 -0.40 14.33
CA GLY A 89 -10.78 0.29 13.36
C GLY A 89 -11.41 1.58 13.87
N ASN A 90 -11.85 2.40 12.91
CA ASN A 90 -12.56 3.65 13.18
C ASN A 90 -14.02 3.35 13.51
N ILE A 91 -14.49 3.84 14.63
CA ILE A 91 -15.89 3.74 15.02
C ILE A 91 -16.52 5.11 14.78
N LEU A 92 -17.60 5.12 13.97
CA LEU A 92 -18.37 6.35 13.73
C LEU A 92 -18.99 6.91 15.01
N ASP A 93 -19.34 6.03 15.95
CA ASP A 93 -19.88 6.37 17.28
C ASP A 93 -18.92 5.82 18.34
N ALA A 94 -17.77 6.45 18.50
CA ALA A 94 -16.82 6.05 19.56
C ALA A 94 -17.47 6.24 20.93
N PRO A 95 -17.42 5.24 21.84
CA PRO A 95 -17.89 5.42 23.21
C PRO A 95 -17.22 6.62 23.88
N ASP A 96 -17.93 7.23 24.85
CA ASP A 96 -17.38 8.34 25.63
C ASP A 96 -15.98 8.02 26.17
N GLY A 97 -15.04 8.93 25.93
CA GLY A 97 -13.65 8.77 26.33
C GLY A 97 -12.73 8.08 25.31
N CYS A 98 -13.26 7.65 24.16
CA CYS A 98 -12.43 7.21 23.04
C CYS A 98 -12.12 8.39 22.11
N THR A 99 -10.88 8.49 21.66
CA THR A 99 -10.46 9.44 20.63
C THR A 99 -10.13 8.68 19.35
N ASN A 100 -10.67 9.13 18.23
CA ASN A 100 -10.23 8.65 16.93
C ASN A 100 -8.89 9.30 16.56
N GLU A 101 -8.03 8.54 15.91
CA GLU A 101 -6.81 9.09 15.34
C GLU A 101 -7.14 9.85 14.04
N ASP A 102 -7.37 11.16 14.15
CA ASP A 102 -7.70 12.00 12.99
C ASP A 102 -6.47 12.41 12.17
N ASP A 103 -5.28 12.29 12.75
CA ASP A 103 -4.03 12.84 12.23
C ASP A 103 -3.00 11.78 11.76
N PHE A 104 -3.46 10.58 11.42
CA PHE A 104 -2.57 9.52 10.93
C PHE A 104 -2.03 9.83 9.52
N THR A 105 -0.77 9.49 9.32
CA THR A 105 -0.12 9.49 8.00
C THR A 105 -0.12 8.08 7.43
N TRP A 106 -0.30 7.98 6.11
CA TRP A 106 -0.35 6.70 5.42
C TRP A 106 0.32 6.78 4.06
N PHE A 107 0.73 5.65 3.56
CA PHE A 107 1.10 5.51 2.15
C PHE A 107 0.67 4.16 1.59
N ALA A 108 0.47 4.14 0.28
CA ALA A 108 0.29 2.93 -0.50
C ALA A 108 1.22 2.97 -1.70
N GLU A 109 1.97 1.91 -1.93
CA GLU A 109 2.96 1.81 -2.99
C GLU A 109 2.65 0.62 -3.88
N THR A 110 2.77 0.81 -5.19
CA THR A 110 2.63 -0.27 -6.16
C THR A 110 3.93 -1.06 -6.27
N GLY A 111 3.85 -2.29 -6.75
CA GLY A 111 5.02 -2.95 -7.31
C GLY A 111 5.57 -2.23 -8.54
N ASP A 112 6.67 -2.72 -9.07
CA ASP A 112 7.27 -2.19 -10.28
C ASP A 112 6.39 -2.46 -11.50
N PHE A 113 6.09 -1.42 -12.25
CA PHE A 113 5.45 -1.54 -13.54
C PHE A 113 6.50 -1.79 -14.62
N THR A 114 6.65 -3.03 -15.01
CA THR A 114 7.59 -3.48 -16.03
C THR A 114 6.96 -3.63 -17.40
N GLU A 115 5.62 -3.54 -17.50
CA GLU A 115 4.80 -3.65 -18.72
C GLU A 115 5.13 -4.88 -19.58
N LYS A 116 4.40 -5.93 -19.37
CA LYS A 116 4.40 -7.09 -20.29
C LYS A 116 3.51 -6.77 -21.50
N GLY A 117 4.04 -6.95 -22.68
CA GLY A 117 3.26 -6.80 -23.90
C GLY A 117 2.10 -7.81 -23.97
N SER A 118 1.03 -7.44 -24.65
CA SER A 118 -0.17 -8.26 -24.79
C SER A 118 0.00 -9.48 -25.72
N SER A 119 1.13 -9.65 -26.39
CA SER A 119 1.42 -10.81 -27.23
C SER A 119 2.40 -11.75 -26.56
N GLN A 120 2.09 -13.02 -26.65
CA GLN A 120 2.58 -14.18 -25.91
C GLN A 120 4.09 -14.44 -25.87
N SER A 121 4.96 -13.60 -26.40
CA SER A 121 6.37 -13.98 -26.49
C SER A 121 7.42 -12.88 -26.33
N THR A 122 7.06 -11.65 -26.06
CA THR A 122 8.06 -10.60 -25.87
C THR A 122 7.95 -9.97 -24.48
N SER A 123 8.91 -10.31 -23.63
CA SER A 123 9.17 -9.55 -22.40
C SER A 123 9.67 -8.17 -22.81
N TYR A 124 8.94 -7.12 -22.42
CA TYR A 124 9.39 -5.75 -22.59
C TYR A 124 10.32 -5.30 -21.46
N ASP A 125 10.87 -6.21 -20.69
CA ASP A 125 11.69 -5.90 -19.52
C ASP A 125 12.95 -5.10 -19.84
N GLY A 126 13.43 -5.13 -21.07
CA GLY A 126 14.55 -4.32 -21.54
C GLY A 126 14.16 -3.07 -22.36
N VAL A 127 12.86 -2.78 -22.51
CA VAL A 127 12.41 -1.64 -23.32
C VAL A 127 12.07 -0.48 -22.42
N LYS A 128 12.75 0.66 -22.61
CA LYS A 128 12.44 1.89 -21.87
C LYS A 128 11.05 2.39 -22.19
N LYS A 129 10.32 2.70 -21.12
CA LYS A 129 8.95 3.17 -21.17
C LYS A 129 8.89 4.62 -20.72
N SER A 130 7.96 5.38 -21.27
CA SER A 130 7.68 6.74 -20.83
C SER A 130 6.21 6.82 -20.42
N ILE A 131 5.95 7.23 -19.18
CA ILE A 131 4.58 7.56 -18.79
C ILE A 131 4.24 8.90 -19.43
N ALA A 132 3.10 8.92 -20.12
CA ALA A 132 2.59 10.13 -20.74
C ALA A 132 1.56 10.83 -19.85
N LYS A 133 0.69 10.06 -19.21
CA LYS A 133 -0.40 10.60 -18.41
C LYS A 133 -0.71 9.71 -17.21
N LEU A 134 -1.10 10.34 -16.12
CA LEU A 134 -1.57 9.70 -14.91
C LEU A 134 -2.84 10.39 -14.43
N TRP A 135 -3.88 9.60 -14.18
CA TRP A 135 -5.10 10.06 -13.51
C TRP A 135 -5.31 9.27 -12.24
N VAL A 136 -5.71 9.97 -11.20
CA VAL A 136 -6.12 9.36 -9.94
C VAL A 136 -7.53 9.83 -9.62
N ARG A 137 -8.41 8.87 -9.37
CA ARG A 137 -9.76 9.15 -8.85
C ARG A 137 -9.76 8.92 -7.36
N ILE A 138 -9.91 10.00 -6.62
CA ILE A 138 -9.75 10.03 -5.16
C ILE A 138 -10.82 10.94 -4.54
N GLU A 139 -11.15 10.65 -3.31
CA GLU A 139 -11.92 11.48 -2.40
C GLU A 139 -11.02 11.77 -1.20
N VAL A 140 -10.93 13.03 -0.83
CA VAL A 140 -10.09 13.53 0.27
C VAL A 140 -11.02 14.19 1.27
N ALA A 141 -11.06 13.69 2.50
CA ALA A 141 -11.93 14.22 3.55
C ALA A 141 -11.49 15.62 4.02
N ALA A 142 -12.35 16.30 4.76
CA ALA A 142 -12.02 17.60 5.35
C ALA A 142 -10.84 17.45 6.31
N GLY A 143 -9.84 18.33 6.19
CA GLY A 143 -8.61 18.27 6.99
C GLY A 143 -7.54 17.29 6.47
N ALA A 144 -7.90 16.39 5.54
CA ALA A 144 -6.97 15.44 4.95
C ALA A 144 -6.22 16.02 3.74
N GLU A 145 -5.12 15.38 3.36
CA GLU A 145 -4.38 15.67 2.12
C GLU A 145 -3.72 14.41 1.56
N ALA A 146 -3.50 14.40 0.27
CA ALA A 146 -2.79 13.32 -0.40
C ALA A 146 -1.80 13.84 -1.47
N LYS A 147 -0.74 13.08 -1.69
CA LYS A 147 0.27 13.32 -2.74
C LYS A 147 0.46 12.04 -3.53
N VAL A 148 0.77 12.21 -4.80
CA VAL A 148 1.14 11.09 -5.67
C VAL A 148 2.60 11.28 -6.07
N LEU A 149 3.40 10.24 -5.86
CA LEU A 149 4.83 10.25 -6.15
C LEU A 149 5.17 9.11 -7.09
N MET A 150 6.22 9.29 -7.84
CA MET A 150 6.75 8.30 -8.77
C MET A 150 8.23 8.08 -8.51
N GLN A 151 8.66 6.84 -8.60
CA GLN A 151 10.06 6.46 -8.60
C GLN A 151 10.37 5.72 -9.89
N PHE A 152 11.51 6.00 -10.49
CA PHE A 152 11.96 5.42 -11.75
C PHE A 152 13.24 4.60 -11.54
N ASP A 153 13.32 3.47 -12.22
CA ASP A 153 14.51 2.60 -12.23
C ASP A 153 15.05 2.24 -10.83
N SER A 154 14.18 2.21 -9.83
CA SER A 154 14.51 1.95 -8.42
C SER A 154 15.66 2.82 -7.88
N ASP A 155 15.77 4.07 -8.38
CA ASP A 155 16.83 5.03 -8.05
C ASP A 155 16.77 5.60 -6.61
N GLY A 156 15.79 5.15 -5.82
CA GLY A 156 15.56 5.60 -4.45
C GLY A 156 14.93 7.00 -4.34
N LYS A 157 14.69 7.69 -5.45
CA LYS A 157 14.18 9.07 -5.47
C LYS A 157 12.71 9.11 -5.83
N TRP A 158 11.91 9.68 -4.95
CA TRP A 158 10.50 9.93 -5.20
C TRP A 158 10.28 11.33 -5.75
N VAL A 159 9.60 11.42 -6.87
CA VAL A 159 9.25 12.69 -7.54
C VAL A 159 7.75 12.86 -7.49
N GLN A 160 7.28 13.98 -6.95
CA GLN A 160 5.85 14.27 -6.87
C GLN A 160 5.27 14.54 -8.26
N ALA A 161 4.17 13.85 -8.57
CA ALA A 161 3.37 14.05 -9.75
C ALA A 161 2.24 15.05 -9.43
N GLY A 162 2.28 16.22 -10.07
CA GLY A 162 1.31 17.26 -9.83
C GLY A 162 1.43 17.94 -8.46
N GLN A 163 0.35 18.52 -8.03
CA GLN A 163 0.26 19.21 -6.74
C GLN A 163 -0.35 18.32 -5.65
N THR A 164 -0.19 18.72 -4.39
CA THR A 164 -0.88 18.08 -3.26
C THR A 164 -2.40 18.21 -3.43
N LEU A 165 -3.10 17.10 -3.33
CA LEU A 165 -4.55 17.00 -3.42
C LEU A 165 -5.14 17.43 -2.08
N LYS A 166 -6.04 18.40 -2.12
CA LYS A 166 -6.72 18.99 -0.96
C LYS A 166 -8.11 18.39 -0.80
N PRO A 167 -8.79 18.65 0.35
CA PRO A 167 -10.14 18.16 0.59
C PRO A 167 -11.09 18.51 -0.56
N GLU A 168 -11.68 17.48 -1.13
CA GLU A 168 -12.68 17.61 -2.18
C GLU A 168 -13.50 16.31 -2.26
N ARG A 169 -14.74 16.42 -2.74
CA ARG A 169 -15.57 15.27 -3.08
C ARG A 169 -14.87 14.42 -4.14
N LYS A 170 -15.31 13.17 -4.27
CA LYS A 170 -14.82 12.21 -5.26
C LYS A 170 -14.60 12.85 -6.63
N ARG A 171 -13.36 12.99 -7.03
CA ARG A 171 -12.95 13.63 -8.29
C ARG A 171 -11.83 12.86 -8.97
N SER A 172 -11.75 13.00 -10.28
CA SER A 172 -10.61 12.53 -11.08
C SER A 172 -9.64 13.68 -11.33
N TYR A 173 -8.39 13.48 -10.93
CA TYR A 173 -7.31 14.43 -11.16
C TYR A 173 -6.41 13.91 -12.27
N TYR A 174 -6.15 14.77 -13.24
CA TYR A 174 -5.03 14.60 -14.15
C TYR A 174 -3.78 15.14 -13.45
N LEU A 175 -2.76 14.29 -13.34
CA LEU A 175 -1.51 14.65 -12.70
C LEU A 175 -0.46 14.91 -13.77
N PRO A 176 0.08 16.12 -13.88
CA PRO A 176 1.17 16.42 -14.78
C PRO A 176 2.41 15.62 -14.34
N ILE A 177 3.01 14.93 -15.30
CA ILE A 177 4.22 14.14 -15.12
C ILE A 177 5.29 14.72 -16.01
N VAL A 178 6.50 14.82 -15.48
CA VAL A 178 7.66 15.09 -16.32
C VAL A 178 8.00 13.80 -17.07
N PRO A 179 7.89 13.78 -18.41
CA PRO A 179 8.18 12.59 -19.17
C PRO A 179 9.62 12.14 -18.94
N ARG A 180 9.78 10.92 -18.45
CA ARG A 180 11.09 10.29 -18.25
C ARG A 180 11.04 8.88 -18.83
N ARG A 181 12.08 8.50 -19.54
CA ARG A 181 12.27 7.13 -20.01
C ARG A 181 12.89 6.29 -18.89
N ALA A 182 12.25 5.20 -18.56
CA ALA A 182 12.67 4.28 -17.52
C ALA A 182 12.41 2.83 -17.93
N ASP A 183 13.19 1.91 -17.40
CA ASP A 183 12.97 0.47 -17.61
C ASP A 183 11.73 0.03 -16.83
N HIS A 184 11.57 0.56 -15.63
CA HIS A 184 10.41 0.35 -14.78
C HIS A 184 10.13 1.60 -13.93
N TYR A 185 8.96 1.64 -13.34
CA TYR A 185 8.57 2.68 -12.40
C TYR A 185 7.55 2.15 -11.42
N ARG A 186 7.47 2.79 -10.28
CA ARG A 186 6.43 2.53 -9.27
C ARG A 186 5.76 3.82 -8.85
N ILE A 187 4.57 3.71 -8.31
CA ILE A 187 3.75 4.84 -7.87
C ILE A 187 3.47 4.66 -6.39
N ARG A 188 3.63 5.74 -5.65
CA ARG A 188 3.23 5.84 -4.25
C ARG A 188 2.18 6.92 -4.11
N ILE A 189 1.14 6.63 -3.37
CA ILE A 189 0.19 7.63 -2.87
C ILE A 189 0.44 7.71 -1.39
N GLU A 190 0.68 8.90 -0.88
CA GLU A 190 0.86 9.15 0.55
C GLU A 190 -0.01 10.32 0.98
N GLY A 191 -0.41 10.35 2.24
CA GLY A 191 -1.28 11.38 2.74
C GLY A 191 -1.37 11.42 4.25
N LYS A 192 -2.18 12.37 4.70
CA LYS A 192 -2.56 12.55 6.09
C LYS A 192 -4.09 12.59 6.16
N GLY A 193 -4.68 11.89 7.14
CA GLY A 193 -6.12 11.84 7.32
C GLY A 193 -6.85 10.93 6.33
N GLU A 194 -8.18 10.96 6.33
CA GLU A 194 -9.00 10.03 5.56
C GLU A 194 -9.01 10.37 4.08
N CYS A 195 -8.64 9.38 3.26
CA CYS A 195 -8.72 9.43 1.81
C CYS A 195 -9.24 8.11 1.25
N ARG A 196 -9.98 8.16 0.14
CA ARG A 196 -10.44 6.99 -0.59
C ARG A 196 -9.98 7.03 -2.03
N VAL A 197 -9.07 6.13 -2.40
CA VAL A 197 -8.61 5.97 -3.77
C VAL A 197 -9.50 4.97 -4.47
N TYR A 198 -10.14 5.37 -5.56
CA TYR A 198 -11.07 4.54 -6.34
C TYR A 198 -10.41 3.88 -7.53
N SER A 199 -9.59 4.63 -8.25
CA SER A 199 -8.87 4.12 -9.40
C SER A 199 -7.67 4.97 -9.74
N MET A 200 -6.72 4.33 -10.39
CA MET A 200 -5.56 4.97 -11.00
C MET A 200 -5.45 4.49 -12.44
N VAL A 201 -5.40 5.44 -13.37
CA VAL A 201 -5.28 5.16 -14.80
C VAL A 201 -4.01 5.82 -15.29
N ARG A 202 -3.23 5.08 -16.05
CA ARG A 202 -1.98 5.55 -16.63
C ARG A 202 -1.95 5.27 -18.13
N GLU A 203 -1.37 6.19 -18.86
CA GLU A 203 -1.06 6.05 -20.28
C GLU A 203 0.46 6.08 -20.42
N TYR A 204 1.00 5.09 -21.09
CA TYR A 204 2.43 4.97 -21.28
C TYR A 204 2.75 4.63 -22.73
N TYR A 205 3.95 4.98 -23.16
CA TYR A 205 4.50 4.60 -24.46
C TYR A 205 5.73 3.72 -24.25
N ALA A 206 5.72 2.54 -24.84
CA ALA A 206 6.94 1.76 -25.00
C ALA A 206 7.80 2.47 -26.06
N GLY A 207 8.98 2.93 -25.65
CA GLY A 207 9.92 3.56 -26.58
C GLY A 207 10.47 2.50 -27.54
N SER A 208 10.37 2.72 -28.85
CA SER A 208 11.27 2.05 -29.75
C SER A 208 12.70 2.50 -29.42
N GLU A 209 13.61 1.56 -29.22
CA GLU A 209 15.02 1.90 -29.31
C GLU A 209 15.23 2.62 -30.65
N LEU A 210 15.95 3.74 -30.61
CA LEU A 210 16.37 4.39 -31.82
C LEU A 210 17.08 3.31 -32.64
N LYS A 211 16.45 2.84 -33.70
CA LYS A 211 17.14 2.01 -34.70
C LYS A 211 18.37 2.81 -35.08
N SER A 212 19.54 2.31 -34.71
CA SER A 212 20.80 2.84 -35.19
C SER A 212 20.73 2.74 -36.72
N THR A 213 20.46 3.85 -37.38
CA THR A 213 20.63 3.99 -38.81
C THR A 213 22.13 4.05 -39.08
N ARG A 214 22.85 2.96 -38.86
CA ARG A 214 24.09 2.70 -39.57
C ARG A 214 23.66 2.18 -40.92
N GLY A 215 23.62 3.08 -41.89
CA GLY A 215 23.55 2.72 -43.25
C GLY A 215 24.70 1.78 -43.60
N PRO A 216 24.53 0.92 -44.63
CA PRO A 216 25.60 0.06 -45.08
C PRO A 216 26.74 0.92 -45.65
N GLN A 217 27.97 0.64 -45.18
CA GLN A 217 29.19 1.05 -45.90
C GLN A 217 29.46 0.09 -47.04
#